data_824f5d962e36b3e6f169ca794faa7175
#
_entry.id   824f5d962e36b3e6f169ca794faa7175
#
_cell.length_a   1.000
_cell.length_b   1.000
_cell.length_c   1.000
_cell.angle_alpha   90.00
_cell.angle_beta   90.00
_cell.angle_gamma   90.00
#
_symmetry.space_group_name_H-M   'P 1'
#
loop_
_entity.id
_entity.type
_entity.pdbx_description
1 polymer ?
#
loop_
_entity_poly.entity_id
_entity_poly.type
_entity_poly.pdbx_seq_one_letter_code
_entity_poly.pdbx_strand_id
1 'polypeptide(L)'
;MNDRNEPLEKVKARRDTALGALVDSMPYARWLGIRFDRRGDELTATLGFSDRLIGNPVLPALHGGATAAFLETAAIVELTWAAMWDDLEAGRIMPDPDRPESLPKLPKTIDLTVDYLRSGLARDAYARARVVRQGRRYASVHVEAWQDNRARLLAQATGHFLIPRD
;
A
#
# COMPACT_ATOMS: atom_id res chain seq x y z
N MET A 1 -23.66 16.21 -6.03
CA MET A 1 -23.84 17.54 -5.41
C MET A 1 -22.84 17.60 -4.28
N ASN A 2 -21.66 18.19 -4.57
CA ASN A 2 -20.54 18.21 -3.62
C ASN A 2 -20.88 19.27 -2.56
N ASP A 3 -21.21 18.83 -1.37
CA ASP A 3 -21.55 19.72 -0.25
C ASP A 3 -20.24 20.38 0.24
N ARG A 4 -19.94 21.58 -0.29
CA ARG A 4 -18.76 22.37 0.08
C ARG A 4 -18.70 22.75 1.57
N ASN A 5 -19.60 22.21 2.38
CA ASN A 5 -19.76 22.51 3.80
C ASN A 5 -19.58 21.26 4.68
N GLU A 6 -19.07 20.13 4.13
CA GLU A 6 -18.82 18.96 4.97
C GLU A 6 -17.67 19.25 5.94
N PRO A 7 -17.83 19.00 7.25
CA PRO A 7 -16.77 19.22 8.24
C PRO A 7 -15.54 18.39 7.91
N LEU A 8 -14.34 19.00 8.00
CA LEU A 8 -13.05 18.36 7.71
C LEU A 8 -12.85 17.02 8.43
N GLU A 9 -13.34 16.90 9.66
CA GLU A 9 -13.30 15.67 10.45
C GLU A 9 -14.08 14.52 9.79
N LYS A 10 -15.24 14.81 9.18
CA LYS A 10 -16.03 13.81 8.47
C LYS A 10 -15.34 13.36 7.17
N VAL A 11 -14.78 14.31 6.43
CA VAL A 11 -14.00 14.02 5.22
C VAL A 11 -12.80 13.13 5.57
N LYS A 12 -12.07 13.47 6.63
CA LYS A 12 -10.94 12.67 7.11
C LYS A 12 -11.39 11.26 7.51
N ALA A 13 -12.42 11.15 8.35
CA ALA A 13 -12.96 9.85 8.78
C ALA A 13 -13.39 8.97 7.61
N ARG A 14 -14.08 9.54 6.60
CA ARG A 14 -14.47 8.83 5.38
C ARG A 14 -13.27 8.26 4.63
N ARG A 15 -12.23 9.07 4.43
CA ARG A 15 -10.99 8.66 3.76
C ARG A 15 -10.26 7.57 4.54
N ASP A 16 -10.14 7.72 5.85
CA ASP A 16 -9.45 6.75 6.70
C ASP A 16 -10.23 5.42 6.76
N THR A 17 -11.56 5.46 6.80
CA THR A 17 -12.41 4.26 6.71
C THR A 17 -12.25 3.56 5.37
N ALA A 18 -12.27 4.29 4.26
CA ALA A 18 -12.10 3.71 2.93
C ALA A 18 -10.72 3.08 2.73
N LEU A 19 -9.65 3.70 3.25
CA LEU A 19 -8.31 3.14 3.21
C LEU A 19 -8.22 1.86 4.07
N GLY A 20 -8.80 1.89 5.27
CA GLY A 20 -8.87 0.71 6.13
C GLY A 20 -9.58 -0.45 5.45
N ALA A 21 -10.76 -0.21 4.86
CA ALA A 21 -11.52 -1.22 4.13
C ALA A 21 -10.74 -1.82 2.95
N LEU A 22 -10.03 -0.98 2.18
CA LEU A 22 -9.17 -1.44 1.10
C LEU A 22 -8.07 -2.38 1.60
N VAL A 23 -7.35 -2.01 2.65
CA VAL A 23 -6.26 -2.82 3.21
C VAL A 23 -6.79 -4.11 3.84
N ASP A 24 -7.89 -4.02 4.59
CA ASP A 24 -8.54 -5.17 5.24
C ASP A 24 -9.13 -6.17 4.24
N SER A 25 -9.43 -5.74 3.01
CA SER A 25 -9.86 -6.63 1.94
C SER A 25 -8.77 -7.59 1.45
N MET A 26 -7.50 -7.35 1.83
CA MET A 26 -6.35 -8.16 1.42
C MET A 26 -5.89 -9.10 2.56
N PRO A 27 -6.33 -10.38 2.59
CA PRO A 27 -5.99 -11.31 3.69
C PRO A 27 -4.49 -11.47 3.91
N TYR A 28 -3.70 -11.44 2.83
CA TYR A 28 -2.24 -11.59 2.90
C TYR A 28 -1.57 -10.37 3.54
N ALA A 29 -2.04 -9.16 3.24
CA ALA A 29 -1.55 -7.93 3.87
C ALA A 29 -1.81 -7.94 5.39
N ARG A 30 -3.02 -8.37 5.81
CA ARG A 30 -3.35 -8.57 7.23
C ARG A 30 -2.45 -9.60 7.91
N TRP A 31 -2.22 -10.74 7.23
CA TRP A 31 -1.36 -11.79 7.76
C TRP A 31 0.08 -11.32 7.93
N LEU A 32 0.60 -10.51 7.02
CA LEU A 32 1.93 -9.90 7.13
C LEU A 32 1.98 -8.80 8.20
N GLY A 33 0.85 -8.29 8.68
CA GLY A 33 0.78 -7.18 9.63
C GLY A 33 1.03 -5.82 8.98
N ILE A 34 0.67 -5.69 7.70
CA ILE A 34 0.81 -4.42 6.97
C ILE A 34 -0.33 -3.48 7.34
N ARG A 35 0.03 -2.25 7.68
CA ARG A 35 -0.90 -1.15 7.97
C ARG A 35 -0.56 0.05 7.09
N PHE A 36 -1.52 0.95 6.95
CA PHE A 36 -1.33 2.19 6.21
C PHE A 36 -1.78 3.39 7.03
N ASP A 37 -0.97 4.42 7.01
CA ASP A 37 -1.29 5.75 7.52
C ASP A 37 -1.38 6.73 6.36
N ARG A 38 -2.32 7.66 6.46
CA ARG A 38 -2.55 8.70 5.45
C ARG A 38 -2.30 10.09 6.05
N ARG A 39 -1.52 10.89 5.35
CA ARG A 39 -1.36 12.32 5.64
C ARG A 39 -1.67 13.13 4.38
N GLY A 40 -2.84 13.76 4.35
CA GLY A 40 -3.36 14.34 3.11
C GLY A 40 -3.67 13.22 2.10
N ASP A 41 -3.03 13.25 0.96
CA ASP A 41 -3.04 12.26 -0.11
C ASP A 41 -1.84 11.29 -0.07
N GLU A 42 -0.83 11.57 0.76
CA GLU A 42 0.31 10.68 0.92
C GLU A 42 -0.02 9.46 1.78
N LEU A 43 0.28 8.27 1.27
CA LEU A 43 0.21 7.01 2.00
C LEU A 43 1.59 6.59 2.50
N THR A 44 1.63 6.08 3.72
CA THR A 44 2.81 5.41 4.29
C THR A 44 2.38 4.03 4.75
N ALA A 45 2.96 3.00 4.15
CA ALA A 45 2.80 1.62 4.59
C ALA A 45 3.75 1.31 5.74
N THR A 46 3.30 0.51 6.69
CA THR A 46 4.09 -0.02 7.80
C THR A 46 4.01 -1.54 7.80
N LEU A 47 5.14 -2.22 7.71
CA LEU A 47 5.26 -3.65 8.01
C LEU A 47 5.57 -3.79 9.49
N GLY A 48 4.56 -4.16 10.29
CA GLY A 48 4.72 -4.41 11.71
C GLY A 48 5.62 -5.62 11.95
N PHE A 49 6.68 -5.44 12.73
CA PHE A 49 7.61 -6.52 13.01
C PHE A 49 6.94 -7.66 13.79
N SER A 50 7.28 -8.87 13.42
CA SER A 50 7.04 -10.09 14.20
C SER A 50 8.09 -11.13 13.86
N ASP A 51 8.37 -12.05 14.78
CA ASP A 51 9.43 -13.08 14.63
C ASP A 51 9.25 -13.97 13.39
N ARG A 52 8.01 -14.17 12.94
CA ARG A 52 7.69 -14.92 11.71
C ARG A 52 8.23 -14.28 10.43
N LEU A 53 8.63 -13.01 10.49
CA LEU A 53 9.19 -12.28 9.35
C LEU A 53 10.72 -12.44 9.25
N ILE A 54 11.35 -13.09 10.22
CA ILE A 54 12.80 -13.34 10.21
C ILE A 54 13.13 -14.43 9.20
N GLY A 55 14.02 -14.10 8.26
CA GLY A 55 14.52 -15.04 7.26
C GLY A 55 15.83 -15.70 7.66
N ASN A 56 16.67 -15.01 8.44
CA ASN A 56 17.93 -15.52 8.95
C ASN A 56 18.01 -15.35 10.47
N PRO A 57 17.83 -16.41 11.24
CA PRO A 57 17.83 -16.33 12.70
C PRO A 57 19.23 -16.05 13.30
N VAL A 58 20.31 -16.31 12.57
CA VAL A 58 21.68 -16.04 13.02
C VAL A 58 21.99 -14.54 12.94
N LEU A 59 21.50 -13.91 11.89
CA LEU A 59 21.51 -12.47 11.72
C LEU A 59 20.05 -12.04 11.71
N PRO A 60 19.43 -11.68 12.87
CA PRO A 60 17.99 -11.47 12.92
C PRO A 60 17.54 -10.40 11.93
N ALA A 61 17.36 -10.81 10.68
CA ALA A 61 17.07 -9.98 9.54
C ALA A 61 15.73 -10.38 8.90
N LEU A 62 14.98 -9.38 8.45
CA LEU A 62 13.74 -9.58 7.71
C LEU A 62 13.97 -10.46 6.48
N HIS A 63 13.07 -11.41 6.26
CA HIS A 63 13.08 -12.26 5.08
C HIS A 63 12.87 -11.43 3.82
N GLY A 64 13.71 -11.63 2.79
CA GLY A 64 13.61 -10.91 1.52
C GLY A 64 12.24 -11.05 0.86
N GLY A 65 11.63 -12.23 0.91
CA GLY A 65 10.28 -12.46 0.40
C GLY A 65 9.20 -11.66 1.15
N ALA A 66 9.31 -11.50 2.48
CA ALA A 66 8.41 -10.64 3.23
C ALA A 66 8.58 -9.16 2.85
N THR A 67 9.83 -8.73 2.65
CA THR A 67 10.13 -7.38 2.17
C THR A 67 9.58 -7.16 0.76
N ALA A 68 9.74 -8.11 -0.17
CA ALA A 68 9.18 -8.01 -1.52
C ALA A 68 7.65 -7.93 -1.50
N ALA A 69 6.98 -8.80 -0.72
CA ALA A 69 5.53 -8.78 -0.57
C ALA A 69 5.02 -7.46 0.05
N PHE A 70 5.78 -6.89 0.99
CA PHE A 70 5.50 -5.58 1.56
C PHE A 70 5.55 -4.45 0.51
N LEU A 71 6.61 -4.43 -0.32
CA LEU A 71 6.76 -3.45 -1.39
C LEU A 71 5.67 -3.60 -2.46
N GLU A 72 5.33 -4.83 -2.85
CA GLU A 72 4.24 -5.13 -3.77
C GLU A 72 2.90 -4.63 -3.23
N THR A 73 2.59 -4.92 -1.97
CA THR A 73 1.36 -4.47 -1.31
C THR A 73 1.29 -2.95 -1.27
N ALA A 74 2.40 -2.27 -0.95
CA ALA A 74 2.46 -0.81 -0.95
C ALA A 74 2.15 -0.23 -2.35
N ALA A 75 2.68 -0.84 -3.41
CA ALA A 75 2.41 -0.44 -4.79
C ALA A 75 0.94 -0.65 -5.18
N ILE A 76 0.35 -1.80 -4.84
CA ILE A 76 -1.04 -2.14 -5.15
C ILE A 76 -2.01 -1.18 -4.45
N VAL A 77 -1.78 -0.91 -3.16
CA VAL A 77 -2.63 0.01 -2.39
C VAL A 77 -2.54 1.43 -2.93
N GLU A 78 -1.33 1.95 -3.19
CA GLU A 78 -1.13 3.28 -3.77
C GLU A 78 -1.85 3.43 -5.11
N LEU A 79 -1.67 2.45 -6.01
CA LEU A 79 -2.28 2.48 -7.34
C LEU A 79 -3.80 2.40 -7.28
N THR A 80 -4.34 1.55 -6.39
CA THR A 80 -5.79 1.43 -6.18
C THR A 80 -6.35 2.69 -5.54
N TRP A 81 -5.66 3.24 -4.54
CA TRP A 81 -6.05 4.47 -3.86
C TRP A 81 -6.11 5.66 -4.82
N ALA A 82 -5.08 5.84 -5.65
CA ALA A 82 -5.07 6.88 -6.66
C ALA A 82 -6.20 6.73 -7.68
N ALA A 83 -6.52 5.49 -8.09
CA ALA A 83 -7.59 5.22 -9.06
C ALA A 83 -8.99 5.48 -8.48
N MET A 84 -9.21 5.24 -7.19
CA MET A 84 -10.53 5.40 -6.54
C MET A 84 -10.77 6.80 -5.98
N TRP A 85 -9.75 7.66 -5.95
CA TRP A 85 -9.80 8.94 -5.24
C TRP A 85 -10.95 9.84 -5.67
N ASP A 86 -11.12 10.08 -6.97
CA ASP A 86 -12.16 10.97 -7.49
C ASP A 86 -13.57 10.46 -7.21
N ASP A 87 -13.77 9.15 -7.22
CA ASP A 87 -15.05 8.52 -6.92
C ASP A 87 -15.36 8.54 -5.42
N LEU A 88 -14.34 8.37 -4.58
CA LEU A 88 -14.45 8.50 -3.14
C LEU A 88 -14.79 9.94 -2.72
N GLU A 89 -14.10 10.94 -3.30
CA GLU A 89 -14.35 12.34 -3.02
C GLU A 89 -15.72 12.80 -3.50
N ALA A 90 -16.21 12.24 -4.59
CA ALA A 90 -17.56 12.51 -5.10
C ALA A 90 -18.65 11.70 -4.36
N GLY A 91 -18.27 10.84 -3.41
CA GLY A 91 -19.22 9.99 -2.69
C GLY A 91 -19.88 8.90 -3.55
N ARG A 92 -19.30 8.59 -4.72
CA ARG A 92 -19.83 7.55 -5.62
C ARG A 92 -19.49 6.15 -5.15
N ILE A 93 -18.41 6.00 -4.41
CA ILE A 93 -17.99 4.73 -3.82
C ILE A 93 -17.72 4.91 -2.32
N MET A 94 -17.93 3.84 -1.56
CA MET A 94 -17.52 3.71 -0.18
C MET A 94 -17.15 2.24 0.05
N PRO A 95 -15.87 1.89 0.01
CA PRO A 95 -15.42 0.54 0.27
C PRO A 95 -15.87 0.05 1.65
N ASP A 96 -16.36 -1.18 1.69
CA ASP A 96 -16.84 -1.84 2.89
C ASP A 96 -16.33 -3.28 2.88
N PRO A 97 -15.52 -3.71 3.85
CA PRO A 97 -14.93 -5.06 3.86
C PRO A 97 -15.99 -6.16 4.00
N ASP A 98 -17.16 -5.85 4.55
CA ASP A 98 -18.27 -6.79 4.71
C ASP A 98 -19.14 -6.89 3.44
N ARG A 99 -18.87 -6.04 2.43
CA ARG A 99 -19.54 -6.04 1.13
C ARG A 99 -18.52 -6.13 -0.01
N PRO A 100 -18.11 -7.34 -0.40
CA PRO A 100 -17.08 -7.54 -1.42
C PRO A 100 -17.32 -6.82 -2.74
N GLU A 101 -18.60 -6.62 -3.11
CA GLU A 101 -19.00 -5.89 -4.32
C GLU A 101 -18.70 -4.37 -4.25
N SER A 102 -18.51 -3.82 -3.06
CA SER A 102 -18.14 -2.41 -2.86
C SER A 102 -16.64 -2.16 -2.96
N LEU A 103 -15.85 -3.24 -2.93
CA LEU A 103 -14.39 -3.13 -2.93
C LEU A 103 -13.87 -2.87 -4.34
N PRO A 104 -12.85 -2.03 -4.49
CA PRO A 104 -12.23 -1.79 -5.78
C PRO A 104 -11.55 -3.06 -6.30
N LYS A 105 -11.59 -3.27 -7.62
CA LYS A 105 -10.81 -4.33 -8.25
C LYS A 105 -9.32 -4.00 -8.14
N LEU A 106 -8.54 -4.89 -7.54
CA LEU A 106 -7.10 -4.69 -7.38
C LEU A 106 -6.37 -4.89 -8.72
N PRO A 107 -5.32 -4.10 -8.98
CA PRO A 107 -4.44 -4.33 -10.13
C PRO A 107 -3.71 -5.65 -9.97
N LYS A 108 -3.35 -6.27 -11.10
CA LYS A 108 -2.59 -7.52 -11.13
C LYS A 108 -1.12 -7.23 -11.41
N THR A 109 -0.24 -7.72 -10.56
CA THR A 109 1.20 -7.63 -10.76
C THR A 109 1.61 -8.41 -12.02
N ILE A 110 2.33 -7.74 -12.91
CA ILE A 110 2.96 -8.33 -14.10
C ILE A 110 4.37 -8.76 -13.75
N ASP A 111 5.12 -7.83 -13.16
CA ASP A 111 6.46 -8.07 -12.65
C ASP A 111 6.76 -7.13 -11.47
N LEU A 112 7.75 -7.50 -10.68
CA LEU A 112 8.29 -6.71 -9.60
C LEU A 112 9.79 -6.95 -9.51
N THR A 113 10.59 -5.93 -9.78
CA THR A 113 12.03 -5.96 -9.57
C THR A 113 12.34 -5.31 -8.23
N VAL A 114 13.05 -6.04 -7.36
CA VAL A 114 13.40 -5.58 -6.01
C VAL A 114 14.92 -5.48 -5.86
N ASP A 115 15.38 -4.32 -5.44
CA ASP A 115 16.76 -4.09 -5.05
C ASP A 115 16.88 -4.09 -3.53
N TYR A 116 17.58 -5.06 -2.96
CA TYR A 116 17.87 -5.15 -1.54
C TYR A 116 19.17 -4.39 -1.24
N LEU A 117 19.02 -3.22 -0.66
CA LEU A 117 20.13 -2.29 -0.46
C LEU A 117 20.83 -2.48 0.89
N ARG A 118 20.09 -2.97 1.89
CA ARG A 118 20.57 -3.24 3.27
C ARG A 118 19.80 -4.37 3.90
N SER A 119 20.40 -5.03 4.89
CA SER A 119 19.68 -5.99 5.73
C SER A 119 18.60 -5.27 6.54
N GLY A 120 17.38 -5.76 6.47
CA GLY A 120 16.29 -5.33 7.34
C GLY A 120 16.47 -5.88 8.73
N LEU A 121 16.50 -5.02 9.73
CA LEU A 121 16.64 -5.41 11.12
C LEU A 121 15.31 -5.90 11.69
N ALA A 122 15.34 -6.58 12.86
CA ALA A 122 14.19 -7.10 13.58
C ALA A 122 13.35 -5.96 14.22
N ARG A 123 12.72 -5.17 13.40
CA ARG A 123 11.85 -4.03 13.77
C ARG A 123 10.98 -3.60 12.60
N ASP A 124 10.02 -2.73 12.86
CA ASP A 124 9.09 -2.21 11.85
C ASP A 124 9.84 -1.62 10.64
N ALA A 125 9.27 -1.80 9.46
CA ALA A 125 9.71 -1.16 8.23
C ALA A 125 8.57 -0.31 7.65
N TYR A 126 8.95 0.75 6.97
CA TYR A 126 8.06 1.70 6.35
C TYR A 126 8.28 1.73 4.85
N ALA A 127 7.22 1.98 4.08
CA ALA A 127 7.36 2.14 2.63
C ALA A 127 6.45 3.26 2.11
N ARG A 128 6.90 3.87 1.02
CA ARG A 128 6.07 4.76 0.19
C ARG A 128 6.19 4.35 -1.27
N ALA A 129 5.04 4.32 -1.92
CA ALA A 129 4.94 4.07 -3.34
C ALA A 129 4.65 5.38 -4.09
N ARG A 130 5.03 5.42 -5.34
CA ARG A 130 4.74 6.52 -6.26
C ARG A 130 4.40 5.95 -7.63
N VAL A 131 3.23 6.29 -8.15
CA VAL A 131 2.87 5.96 -9.53
C VAL A 131 3.75 6.78 -10.46
N VAL A 132 4.59 6.09 -11.24
CA VAL A 132 5.51 6.71 -12.21
C VAL A 132 4.79 6.98 -13.53
N ARG A 133 3.98 6.01 -13.95
CA ARG A 133 3.19 6.11 -15.18
C ARG A 133 1.92 5.30 -15.02
N GLN A 134 0.81 5.86 -15.46
CA GLN A 134 -0.48 5.16 -15.51
C GLN A 134 -1.13 5.39 -16.86
N GLY A 135 -1.45 4.31 -17.53
CA GLY A 135 -2.28 4.30 -18.75
C GLY A 135 -3.60 3.58 -18.48
N ARG A 136 -4.39 3.35 -19.54
CA ARG A 136 -5.69 2.69 -19.43
C ARG A 136 -5.63 1.23 -19.00
N ARG A 137 -4.54 0.52 -19.25
CA ARG A 137 -4.38 -0.92 -18.98
C ARG A 137 -3.12 -1.30 -18.23
N TYR A 138 -2.24 -0.36 -18.03
CA TYR A 138 -0.90 -0.62 -17.53
C TYR A 138 -0.42 0.54 -16.68
N ALA A 139 0.19 0.23 -15.56
CA ALA A 139 0.84 1.20 -14.69
C ALA A 139 2.23 0.72 -14.27
N SER A 140 3.12 1.68 -14.01
CA SER A 140 4.43 1.48 -13.40
C SER A 140 4.48 2.23 -12.08
N VAL A 141 4.93 1.55 -11.03
CA VAL A 141 5.02 2.09 -9.67
C VAL A 141 6.42 1.89 -9.14
N HIS A 142 6.98 2.92 -8.54
CA HIS A 142 8.23 2.85 -7.78
C HIS A 142 7.94 2.89 -6.28
N VAL A 143 8.61 2.03 -5.52
CA VAL A 143 8.43 1.91 -4.07
C VAL A 143 9.78 1.99 -3.37
N GLU A 144 9.84 2.75 -2.29
CA GLU A 144 11.00 2.86 -1.40
C GLU A 144 10.63 2.37 0.00
N ALA A 145 11.48 1.54 0.60
CA ALA A 145 11.31 1.09 1.99
C ALA A 145 12.52 1.47 2.85
N TRP A 146 12.25 1.80 4.10
CA TRP A 146 13.24 2.16 5.11
C TRP A 146 12.81 1.69 6.51
N GLN A 147 13.68 1.83 7.50
CA GLN A 147 13.37 1.58 8.90
C GLN A 147 13.48 2.87 9.72
N ASP A 148 14.66 3.31 10.08
CA ASP A 148 14.82 4.48 10.97
C ASP A 148 14.90 5.82 10.23
N ASN A 149 15.47 5.80 9.04
CA ASN A 149 15.75 7.01 8.27
C ASN A 149 15.44 6.77 6.79
N ARG A 150 14.52 7.56 6.26
CA ARG A 150 14.10 7.47 4.85
C ARG A 150 15.25 7.73 3.86
N ALA A 151 16.27 8.49 4.23
CA ALA A 151 17.44 8.69 3.39
C ALA A 151 18.36 7.44 3.30
N ARG A 152 18.10 6.40 4.11
CA ARG A 152 18.83 5.14 4.15
C ARG A 152 17.91 3.98 3.80
N LEU A 153 17.63 3.81 2.53
CA LEU A 153 16.71 2.78 2.07
C LEU A 153 17.19 1.37 2.44
N LEU A 154 16.26 0.56 2.91
CA LEU A 154 16.38 -0.88 3.12
C LEU A 154 16.30 -1.62 1.78
N ALA A 155 15.28 -1.29 1.01
CA ALA A 155 15.01 -1.85 -0.30
C ALA A 155 14.25 -0.84 -1.15
N GLN A 156 14.27 -1.04 -2.46
CA GLN A 156 13.40 -0.35 -3.39
C GLN A 156 12.86 -1.34 -4.41
N ALA A 157 11.74 -1.00 -5.05
CA ALA A 157 11.18 -1.82 -6.11
C ALA A 157 10.61 -0.97 -7.23
N THR A 158 10.63 -1.54 -8.43
CA THR A 158 9.82 -1.08 -9.56
C THR A 158 8.89 -2.21 -9.96
N GLY A 159 7.60 -1.94 -9.98
CA GLY A 159 6.58 -2.90 -10.35
C GLY A 159 5.76 -2.42 -11.53
N HIS A 160 5.31 -3.37 -12.33
CA HIS A 160 4.40 -3.16 -13.44
C HIS A 160 3.10 -3.91 -13.20
N PHE A 161 1.98 -3.23 -13.43
CA PHE A 161 0.66 -3.71 -13.04
C PHE A 161 -0.33 -3.61 -14.18
N LEU A 162 -1.13 -4.65 -14.35
CA LEU A 162 -2.29 -4.63 -15.23
C LEU A 162 -3.46 -3.98 -14.48
N ILE A 163 -3.98 -2.89 -15.04
CA ILE A 163 -5.16 -2.19 -14.51
C ILE A 163 -6.42 -3.01 -14.82
N PRO A 164 -7.30 -3.27 -13.84
CA PRO A 164 -8.57 -3.92 -14.06
C PRO A 164 -9.42 -3.17 -15.11
N ARG A 165 -10.25 -3.92 -15.84
CA ARG A 165 -11.31 -3.33 -16.66
C ARG A 165 -12.60 -3.27 -15.83
N ASP A 166 -13.34 -2.23 -16.03
CA ASP A 166 -14.72 -2.11 -15.54
C ASP A 166 -15.60 -3.21 -16.13
#